data_c7e6ff2e5ef75cd9c7c1858829e778a8
#
_entry.id   c7e6ff2e5ef75cd9c7c1858829e778a8
#
_cell.length_a   1.000
_cell.length_b   1.000
_cell.length_c   1.000
_cell.angle_alpha   90.00
_cell.angle_beta   90.00
_cell.angle_gamma   90.00
#
_symmetry.space_group_name_H-M   'P 1'
#
loop_
_entity.id
_entity.type
_entity.pdbx_description
1 polymer ?
#
loop_
_entity_poly.entity_id
_entity_poly.type
_entity_poly.pdbx_seq_one_letter_code
_entity_poly.pdbx_strand_id
1 'polypeptide(L)'
;VFKNKNNNNFESPQDFINHSLYFEAKTFLHGLFIVEDKLSMAHSMETRVPFMDNDLVDFAMRCPVTLKLNNLRDIIDINENEPFNKKEEYFKKTNDGKKILRDVMRNFIPEEIANARKKGFSSPDSSWFKTESINFVKQTLYNNDAMIYDYMDIKTIKNMVDEHFTNKKNRRLLIWSLINIEEYL
;
A
#
# COMPACT_ATOMS: atom_id res chain seq x y z
N VAL A 1 -22.02 -12.58 -5.35
CA VAL A 1 -21.55 -12.46 -3.95
C VAL A 1 -21.73 -11.07 -3.41
N PHE A 2 -21.59 -10.04 -4.22
CA PHE A 2 -21.71 -8.63 -3.83
C PHE A 2 -23.11 -8.05 -4.13
N LYS A 3 -24.18 -8.75 -3.80
CA LYS A 3 -25.52 -8.18 -3.91
C LYS A 3 -25.64 -7.00 -2.94
N ASN A 4 -25.94 -5.82 -3.48
CA ASN A 4 -26.33 -4.63 -2.75
C ASN A 4 -27.34 -4.96 -1.66
N LYS A 5 -26.91 -4.98 -0.40
CA LYS A 5 -27.81 -4.76 0.71
C LYS A 5 -27.93 -3.26 0.87
N ASN A 6 -28.97 -2.71 0.26
CA ASN A 6 -29.29 -1.27 0.31
C ASN A 6 -29.77 -0.77 1.69
N ASN A 7 -29.49 -1.49 2.77
CA ASN A 7 -29.72 -1.02 4.13
C ASN A 7 -28.38 -0.84 4.82
N ASN A 8 -27.86 0.38 4.76
CA ASN A 8 -26.67 0.83 5.47
C ASN A 8 -26.89 1.03 6.97
N ASN A 9 -27.64 0.18 7.62
CA ASN A 9 -27.70 0.19 9.08
C ASN A 9 -26.50 -0.59 9.61
N PHE A 10 -25.45 0.14 9.94
CA PHE A 10 -24.33 -0.41 10.70
C PHE A 10 -24.75 -0.51 12.16
N GLU A 11 -25.03 -1.70 12.62
CA GLU A 11 -25.53 -1.95 13.98
C GLU A 11 -24.40 -2.45 14.90
N SER A 12 -23.32 -2.94 14.32
CA SER A 12 -22.21 -3.52 15.07
C SER A 12 -20.83 -3.09 14.54
N PRO A 13 -19.78 -3.12 15.38
CA PRO A 13 -18.40 -2.92 14.92
C PRO A 13 -17.99 -3.87 13.80
N GLN A 14 -18.54 -5.07 13.78
CA GLN A 14 -18.29 -6.08 12.75
C GLN A 14 -18.81 -5.63 11.38
N ASP A 15 -19.93 -4.92 11.33
CA ASP A 15 -20.49 -4.40 10.09
C ASP A 15 -19.58 -3.33 9.47
N PHE A 16 -19.04 -2.44 10.29
CA PHE A 16 -18.08 -1.43 9.84
C PHE A 16 -16.81 -2.09 9.27
N ILE A 17 -16.27 -3.11 9.93
CA ILE A 17 -15.08 -3.82 9.47
C ILE A 17 -15.36 -4.55 8.16
N ASN A 18 -16.45 -5.29 8.07
CA ASN A 18 -16.81 -5.98 6.84
C ASN A 18 -17.05 -5.02 5.68
N HIS A 19 -17.66 -3.86 5.96
CA HIS A 19 -17.88 -2.84 4.94
C HIS A 19 -16.57 -2.19 4.49
N SER A 20 -15.66 -1.89 5.41
CA SER A 20 -14.33 -1.37 5.09
C SER A 20 -13.55 -2.36 4.21
N LEU A 21 -13.55 -3.65 4.57
CA LEU A 21 -12.90 -4.69 3.77
C LEU A 21 -13.51 -4.81 2.37
N TYR A 22 -14.83 -4.71 2.27
CA TYR A 22 -15.52 -4.69 0.98
C TYR A 22 -15.13 -3.46 0.15
N PHE A 23 -15.10 -2.29 0.77
CA PHE A 23 -14.70 -1.05 0.11
C PHE A 23 -13.26 -1.12 -0.41
N GLU A 24 -12.32 -1.59 0.41
CA GLU A 24 -10.93 -1.80 -0.01
C GLU A 24 -10.80 -2.79 -1.17
N ALA A 25 -11.57 -3.88 -1.14
CA ALA A 25 -11.59 -4.86 -2.22
C ALA A 25 -12.09 -4.27 -3.55
N LYS A 26 -13.10 -3.40 -3.50
CA LYS A 26 -13.70 -2.77 -4.68
C LYS A 26 -12.90 -1.60 -5.25
N THR A 27 -12.13 -0.94 -4.43
CA THR A 27 -11.39 0.27 -4.82
C THR A 27 -9.90 -0.01 -4.92
N PHE A 28 -9.22 -0.08 -3.80
CA PHE A 28 -7.77 -0.18 -3.74
C PHE A 28 -7.22 -1.49 -4.33
N LEU A 29 -7.79 -2.62 -3.94
CA LEU A 29 -7.33 -3.93 -4.43
C LEU A 29 -7.58 -4.09 -5.93
N HIS A 30 -8.74 -3.64 -6.39
CA HIS A 30 -9.07 -3.64 -7.82
C HIS A 30 -8.05 -2.82 -8.64
N GLY A 31 -7.71 -1.61 -8.16
CA GLY A 31 -6.69 -0.78 -8.79
C GLY A 31 -5.32 -1.45 -8.87
N LEU A 32 -4.89 -2.12 -7.79
CA LEU A 32 -3.62 -2.87 -7.79
C LEU A 32 -3.61 -3.98 -8.84
N PHE A 33 -4.69 -4.72 -8.99
CA PHE A 33 -4.77 -5.79 -9.99
C PHE A 33 -4.77 -5.27 -11.42
N ILE A 34 -5.41 -4.14 -11.69
CA ILE A 34 -5.35 -3.52 -13.03
C ILE A 34 -3.91 -3.12 -13.37
N VAL A 35 -3.20 -2.50 -12.43
CA VAL A 35 -1.81 -2.09 -12.65
C VAL A 35 -0.92 -3.32 -12.88
N GLU A 36 -1.04 -4.34 -12.04
CA GLU A 36 -0.26 -5.59 -12.16
C GLU A 36 -0.54 -6.29 -13.49
N ASP A 37 -1.80 -6.42 -13.88
CA ASP A 37 -2.20 -7.01 -15.16
C ASP A 37 -1.61 -6.25 -16.34
N LYS A 38 -1.74 -4.92 -16.35
CA LYS A 38 -1.22 -4.09 -17.44
C LYS A 38 0.29 -4.18 -17.58
N LEU A 39 1.01 -4.12 -16.46
CA LEU A 39 2.47 -4.18 -16.46
C LEU A 39 2.98 -5.56 -16.88
N SER A 40 2.41 -6.64 -16.34
CA SER A 40 2.82 -8.00 -16.69
C SER A 40 2.51 -8.33 -18.15
N MET A 41 1.32 -7.96 -18.64
CA MET A 41 0.92 -8.17 -20.04
C MET A 41 1.75 -7.34 -21.02
N ALA A 42 2.19 -6.14 -20.63
CA ALA A 42 3.14 -5.36 -21.44
C ALA A 42 4.48 -6.09 -21.69
N HIS A 43 4.82 -7.01 -20.78
CA HIS A 43 6.00 -7.86 -20.89
C HIS A 43 5.67 -9.32 -21.30
N SER A 44 4.47 -9.55 -21.85
CA SER A 44 3.99 -10.88 -22.27
C SER A 44 4.01 -11.93 -21.14
N MET A 45 3.81 -11.49 -19.90
CA MET A 45 3.73 -12.35 -18.72
C MET A 45 2.29 -12.41 -18.19
N GLU A 46 1.85 -13.61 -17.84
CA GLU A 46 0.55 -13.81 -17.20
C GLU A 46 0.73 -13.94 -15.69
N THR A 47 0.11 -13.05 -14.93
CA THR A 47 0.14 -13.07 -13.48
C THR A 47 -1.07 -13.82 -12.92
N ARG A 48 -0.83 -14.74 -11.98
CA ARG A 48 -1.86 -15.48 -11.24
C ARG A 48 -1.82 -15.07 -9.77
N VAL A 49 -3.00 -14.82 -9.20
CA VAL A 49 -3.15 -14.39 -7.81
C VAL A 49 -3.92 -15.46 -7.02
N PRO A 50 -3.23 -16.45 -6.41
CA PRO A 50 -3.89 -17.62 -5.79
C PRO A 50 -4.85 -17.25 -4.66
N PHE A 51 -4.58 -16.16 -3.92
CA PHE A 51 -5.48 -15.67 -2.88
C PHE A 51 -6.80 -15.06 -3.41
N MET A 52 -6.93 -14.93 -4.72
CA MET A 52 -8.17 -14.46 -5.37
C MET A 52 -8.95 -15.58 -6.04
N ASP A 53 -8.63 -16.82 -5.73
CA ASP A 53 -9.49 -17.95 -6.05
C ASP A 53 -10.91 -17.72 -5.52
N ASN A 54 -11.93 -17.99 -6.35
CA ASN A 54 -13.31 -17.64 -6.03
C ASN A 54 -13.82 -18.34 -4.77
N ASP A 55 -13.47 -19.61 -4.57
CA ASP A 55 -13.90 -20.38 -3.41
C ASP A 55 -13.22 -19.86 -2.15
N LEU A 56 -11.94 -19.49 -2.25
CA LEU A 56 -11.19 -18.89 -1.14
C LEU A 56 -11.71 -17.50 -0.78
N VAL A 57 -12.05 -16.67 -1.76
CA VAL A 57 -12.65 -15.36 -1.53
C VAL A 57 -14.03 -15.49 -0.89
N ASP A 58 -14.87 -16.40 -1.38
CA ASP A 58 -16.19 -16.65 -0.80
C ASP A 58 -16.09 -17.16 0.64
N PHE A 59 -15.14 -18.04 0.92
CA PHE A 59 -14.84 -18.46 2.29
C PHE A 59 -14.40 -17.28 3.15
N ALA A 60 -13.43 -16.48 2.70
CA ALA A 60 -12.92 -15.33 3.43
C ALA A 60 -14.01 -14.28 3.72
N MET A 61 -14.93 -14.06 2.79
CA MET A 61 -16.05 -13.15 2.98
C MET A 61 -17.03 -13.63 4.06
N ARG A 62 -17.22 -14.94 4.20
CA ARG A 62 -18.08 -15.55 5.21
C ARG A 62 -17.41 -15.67 6.58
N CYS A 63 -16.09 -15.60 6.65
CA CYS A 63 -15.38 -15.70 7.92
C CYS A 63 -15.83 -14.63 8.91
N PRO A 64 -16.10 -14.98 10.16
CA PRO A 64 -16.34 -14.01 11.23
C PRO A 64 -15.16 -13.04 11.39
N VAL A 65 -15.47 -11.80 11.75
CA VAL A 65 -14.43 -10.77 11.92
C VAL A 65 -13.42 -11.14 13.00
N THR A 66 -13.82 -11.90 14.00
CA THR A 66 -12.95 -12.44 15.06
C THR A 66 -11.85 -13.38 14.57
N LEU A 67 -12.01 -13.95 13.36
CA LEU A 67 -10.97 -14.73 12.68
C LEU A 67 -10.10 -13.88 11.75
N LYS A 68 -10.51 -12.65 11.46
CA LYS A 68 -9.78 -11.71 10.61
C LYS A 68 -8.86 -10.81 11.42
N LEU A 69 -9.33 -10.38 12.60
CA LEU A 69 -8.67 -9.45 13.51
C LEU A 69 -8.59 -10.00 14.92
N ASN A 70 -7.50 -9.72 15.63
CA ASN A 70 -7.30 -10.19 17.00
C ASN A 70 -8.06 -9.35 18.02
N ASN A 71 -8.10 -8.04 17.80
CA ASN A 71 -8.57 -7.10 18.81
C ASN A 71 -9.77 -6.30 18.32
N LEU A 72 -10.96 -6.74 18.74
CA LEU A 72 -12.22 -6.09 18.42
C LEU A 72 -12.84 -5.32 19.60
N ARG A 73 -12.24 -5.45 20.80
CA ARG A 73 -12.82 -4.93 22.03
C ARG A 73 -12.13 -3.71 22.59
N ASP A 74 -10.84 -3.57 22.33
CA ASP A 74 -10.07 -2.45 22.86
C ASP A 74 -10.15 -1.28 21.89
N ILE A 75 -10.68 -0.18 22.35
CA ILE A 75 -10.57 1.10 21.67
C ILE A 75 -9.10 1.51 21.80
N ILE A 76 -8.38 1.40 20.70
CA ILE A 76 -7.00 1.87 20.64
C ILE A 76 -7.08 3.36 20.36
N ASP A 77 -6.87 4.12 21.42
CA ASP A 77 -6.77 5.57 21.30
C ASP A 77 -5.53 5.94 20.47
N ILE A 78 -5.80 6.35 19.26
CA ILE A 78 -4.79 6.87 18.32
C ILE A 78 -5.15 8.32 18.09
N ASN A 79 -4.24 9.20 18.44
CA ASN A 79 -4.41 10.62 18.14
C ASN A 79 -4.41 10.84 16.63
N GLU A 80 -5.57 11.02 16.05
CA GLU A 80 -5.73 11.20 14.60
C GLU A 80 -5.13 12.51 14.08
N ASN A 81 -4.79 13.43 14.95
CA ASN A 81 -4.20 14.72 14.60
C ASN A 81 -2.66 14.71 14.59
N GLU A 82 -2.03 13.62 15.03
CA GLU A 82 -0.59 13.49 14.94
C GLU A 82 -0.12 13.27 13.50
N PRO A 83 0.88 14.03 13.02
CA PRO A 83 1.27 13.98 11.61
C PRO A 83 2.06 12.75 11.18
N PHE A 84 2.49 11.86 12.08
CA PHE A 84 3.41 10.76 11.76
C PHE A 84 2.94 9.38 12.24
N ASN A 85 3.07 8.38 11.33
CA ASN A 85 3.11 6.93 11.61
C ASN A 85 1.98 6.29 12.42
N LYS A 86 0.75 6.78 12.35
CA LYS A 86 -0.43 6.19 12.99
C LYS A 86 -0.58 4.69 12.75
N LYS A 87 -0.35 4.25 11.49
CA LYS A 87 -0.39 2.83 11.13
C LYS A 87 0.68 2.03 11.87
N GLU A 88 1.87 2.58 12.04
CA GLU A 88 2.95 1.90 12.75
C GLU A 88 2.66 1.74 14.22
N GLU A 89 2.12 2.76 14.86
CA GLU A 89 1.73 2.70 16.27
C GLU A 89 0.58 1.71 16.49
N TYR A 90 -0.43 1.74 15.63
CA TYR A 90 -1.52 0.78 15.67
C TYR A 90 -1.00 -0.65 15.57
N PHE A 91 -0.17 -0.95 14.56
CA PHE A 91 0.39 -2.29 14.38
C PHE A 91 1.38 -2.69 15.47
N LYS A 92 2.12 -1.76 16.07
CA LYS A 92 2.97 -2.04 17.23
C LYS A 92 2.15 -2.50 18.43
N LYS A 93 0.99 -1.88 18.65
CA LYS A 93 0.11 -2.18 19.79
C LYS A 93 -0.69 -3.46 19.58
N THR A 94 -1.12 -3.76 18.35
CA THR A 94 -2.11 -4.82 18.10
C THR A 94 -1.54 -6.06 17.43
N ASN A 95 -0.47 -5.93 16.64
CA ASN A 95 -0.01 -6.94 15.67
C ASN A 95 -1.19 -7.55 14.86
N ASP A 96 -2.17 -6.71 14.54
CA ASP A 96 -3.45 -7.11 14.02
C ASP A 96 -3.43 -7.36 12.50
N GLY A 97 -4.43 -8.07 12.02
CA GLY A 97 -4.64 -8.39 10.61
C GLY A 97 -4.11 -9.75 10.16
N LYS A 98 -4.84 -10.32 9.21
CA LYS A 98 -4.59 -11.65 8.65
C LYS A 98 -4.54 -12.78 9.69
N LYS A 99 -5.33 -12.68 10.77
CA LYS A 99 -5.27 -13.61 11.91
C LYS A 99 -5.37 -15.07 11.49
N ILE A 100 -6.44 -15.44 10.79
CA ILE A 100 -6.66 -16.82 10.34
C ILE A 100 -5.50 -17.35 9.47
N LEU A 101 -4.94 -16.49 8.59
CA LEU A 101 -3.81 -16.88 7.76
C LEU A 101 -2.56 -17.12 8.61
N ARG A 102 -2.28 -16.29 9.60
CA ARG A 102 -1.15 -16.47 10.51
C ARG A 102 -1.30 -17.74 11.32
N ASP A 103 -2.50 -18.01 11.84
CA ASP A 103 -2.79 -19.20 12.64
C ASP A 103 -2.59 -20.48 11.83
N VAL A 104 -3.04 -20.51 10.58
CA VAL A 104 -2.82 -21.65 9.69
C VAL A 104 -1.34 -21.81 9.32
N MET A 105 -0.68 -20.70 8.97
CA MET A 105 0.71 -20.74 8.50
C MET A 105 1.70 -21.18 9.56
N ARG A 106 1.42 -21.04 10.86
CA ARG A 106 2.26 -21.60 11.94
C ARG A 106 2.52 -23.10 11.82
N ASN A 107 1.64 -23.81 11.12
CA ASN A 107 1.84 -25.25 10.87
C ASN A 107 2.81 -25.54 9.71
N PHE A 108 3.19 -24.53 8.92
CA PHE A 108 3.96 -24.71 7.69
C PHE A 108 5.25 -23.91 7.64
N ILE A 109 5.35 -22.83 8.40
CA ILE A 109 6.51 -21.92 8.42
C ILE A 109 6.93 -21.63 9.86
N PRO A 110 8.19 -21.19 10.10
CA PRO A 110 8.65 -20.80 11.43
C PRO A 110 7.75 -19.73 12.07
N GLU A 111 7.55 -19.85 13.39
CA GLU A 111 6.64 -18.97 14.13
C GLU A 111 7.03 -17.48 14.01
N GLU A 112 8.31 -17.18 13.99
CA GLU A 112 8.85 -15.84 13.80
C GLU A 112 8.41 -15.21 12.46
N ILE A 113 8.31 -16.02 11.40
CA ILE A 113 7.84 -15.59 10.08
C ILE A 113 6.32 -15.42 10.10
N ALA A 114 5.57 -16.37 10.67
CA ALA A 114 4.12 -16.29 10.78
C ALA A 114 3.67 -15.05 11.57
N ASN A 115 4.42 -14.67 12.61
CA ASN A 115 4.16 -13.52 13.47
C ASN A 115 4.87 -12.23 13.00
N ALA A 116 5.64 -12.28 11.91
CA ALA A 116 6.37 -11.13 11.41
C ALA A 116 5.45 -9.92 11.19
N ARG A 117 5.98 -8.74 11.51
CA ARG A 117 5.26 -7.49 11.34
C ARG A 117 4.85 -7.30 9.87
N LYS A 118 3.60 -6.89 9.64
CA LYS A 118 3.12 -6.54 8.31
C LYS A 118 3.98 -5.43 7.72
N LYS A 119 4.57 -5.69 6.55
CA LYS A 119 5.16 -4.66 5.71
C LYS A 119 4.13 -4.25 4.66
N GLY A 120 4.01 -2.95 4.40
CA GLY A 120 3.14 -2.44 3.35
C GLY A 120 3.65 -2.89 1.97
N PHE A 121 2.75 -2.94 1.00
CA PHE A 121 3.12 -3.08 -0.40
C PHE A 121 3.73 -1.75 -0.86
N SER A 122 5.01 -1.60 -0.69
CA SER A 122 5.76 -0.41 -1.10
C SER A 122 7.03 -0.86 -1.77
N SER A 123 7.42 -0.12 -2.79
CA SER A 123 8.76 -0.24 -3.39
C SER A 123 9.86 -0.12 -2.33
N PRO A 124 11.09 -0.55 -2.65
CA PRO A 124 12.24 -0.39 -1.76
C PRO A 124 12.26 1.00 -1.11
N ASP A 125 12.76 1.04 0.10
CA ASP A 125 12.68 2.21 0.99
C ASP A 125 13.42 3.46 0.48
N SER A 126 13.94 4.26 1.39
CA SER A 126 14.63 5.51 1.08
C SER A 126 15.93 5.36 0.25
N SER A 127 16.38 4.15 -0.05
CA SER A 127 17.56 3.90 -0.90
C SER A 127 17.29 4.09 -2.39
N TRP A 128 16.03 4.04 -2.79
CA TRP A 128 15.64 4.27 -4.20
C TRP A 128 16.05 5.67 -4.65
N PHE A 129 16.58 5.75 -5.86
CA PHE A 129 17.12 6.97 -6.47
C PHE A 129 18.35 7.57 -5.77
N LYS A 130 19.09 6.79 -4.96
CA LYS A 130 20.29 7.26 -4.24
C LYS A 130 21.59 6.56 -4.64
N THR A 131 21.51 5.55 -5.48
CA THR A 131 22.66 4.78 -5.93
C THR A 131 22.81 4.87 -7.46
N GLU A 132 22.68 3.77 -8.15
CA GLU A 132 22.83 3.68 -9.61
C GLU A 132 21.84 4.57 -10.37
N SER A 133 20.63 4.74 -9.83
CA SER A 133 19.58 5.55 -10.46
C SER A 133 19.76 7.07 -10.31
N ILE A 134 20.76 7.53 -9.53
CA ILE A 134 20.94 8.98 -9.28
C ILE A 134 21.23 9.75 -10.57
N ASN A 135 21.99 9.13 -11.47
CA ASN A 135 22.34 9.76 -12.75
C ASN A 135 21.09 9.90 -13.63
N PHE A 136 20.24 8.89 -13.67
CA PHE A 136 18.98 8.95 -14.39
C PHE A 136 18.07 10.05 -13.85
N VAL A 137 17.87 10.12 -12.53
CA VAL A 137 17.08 11.20 -11.90
C VAL A 137 17.63 12.58 -12.26
N LYS A 138 18.97 12.73 -12.24
CA LYS A 138 19.61 14.00 -12.59
C LYS A 138 19.44 14.33 -14.08
N GLN A 139 19.61 13.36 -14.95
CA GLN A 139 19.43 13.59 -16.39
C GLN A 139 17.99 14.06 -16.71
N THR A 140 17.00 13.51 -16.03
CA THR A 140 15.60 13.87 -16.22
C THR A 140 15.26 15.18 -15.50
N LEU A 141 15.43 15.25 -14.17
CA LEU A 141 14.92 16.33 -13.34
C LEU A 141 15.91 17.49 -13.10
N TYR A 142 17.15 17.43 -13.58
CA TYR A 142 18.10 18.57 -13.55
C TYR A 142 18.32 19.19 -14.93
N ASN A 143 17.70 18.59 -15.95
CA ASN A 143 17.62 19.23 -17.27
C ASN A 143 16.76 20.50 -17.16
N ASN A 144 17.30 21.65 -17.57
CA ASN A 144 16.56 22.90 -17.52
C ASN A 144 15.46 23.00 -18.60
N ASP A 145 15.56 22.17 -19.65
CA ASP A 145 14.65 22.12 -20.76
C ASP A 145 13.56 21.04 -20.57
N ALA A 146 13.49 20.44 -19.37
CA ALA A 146 12.47 19.45 -19.08
C ALA A 146 11.08 20.09 -19.08
N MET A 147 10.12 19.44 -19.76
CA MET A 147 8.77 19.97 -20.00
C MET A 147 7.97 20.19 -18.70
N ILE A 148 8.27 19.44 -17.66
CA ILE A 148 7.64 19.62 -16.36
C ILE A 148 7.81 21.02 -15.78
N TYR A 149 8.84 21.77 -16.21
CA TYR A 149 9.13 23.13 -15.72
C TYR A 149 8.26 24.21 -16.38
N ASP A 150 7.47 23.87 -17.37
CA ASP A 150 6.38 24.71 -17.86
C ASP A 150 5.24 24.80 -16.82
N TYR A 151 5.16 23.84 -15.91
CA TYR A 151 4.09 23.72 -14.90
C TYR A 151 4.59 23.90 -13.46
N MET A 152 5.89 23.69 -13.19
CA MET A 152 6.44 23.64 -11.85
C MET A 152 7.73 24.47 -11.71
N ASP A 153 7.95 25.02 -10.53
CA ASP A 153 9.17 25.79 -10.25
C ASP A 153 10.40 24.88 -10.14
N ILE A 154 11.36 25.09 -11.06
CA ILE A 154 12.58 24.30 -11.15
C ILE A 154 13.43 24.32 -9.87
N LYS A 155 13.49 25.47 -9.17
CA LYS A 155 14.30 25.60 -7.96
C LYS A 155 13.71 24.79 -6.83
N THR A 156 12.39 24.81 -6.71
CA THR A 156 11.65 24.04 -5.70
C THR A 156 11.84 22.54 -5.94
N ILE A 157 11.68 22.07 -7.18
CA ILE A 157 11.87 20.66 -7.52
C ILE A 157 13.29 20.20 -7.23
N LYS A 158 14.31 20.93 -7.71
CA LYS A 158 15.71 20.58 -7.46
C LYS A 158 16.04 20.52 -5.96
N ASN A 159 15.54 21.47 -5.18
CA ASN A 159 15.73 21.43 -3.72
C ASN A 159 15.08 20.21 -3.06
N MET A 160 13.87 19.84 -3.50
CA MET A 160 13.19 18.64 -2.98
C MET A 160 13.93 17.34 -3.36
N VAL A 161 14.50 17.26 -4.56
CA VAL A 161 15.30 16.12 -4.99
C VAL A 161 16.60 16.06 -4.18
N ASP A 162 17.27 17.20 -3.93
CA ASP A 162 18.47 17.28 -3.09
C ASP A 162 18.20 16.86 -1.63
N GLU A 163 17.03 17.21 -1.07
CA GLU A 163 16.62 16.72 0.25
C GLU A 163 16.59 15.18 0.30
N HIS A 164 16.22 14.52 -0.80
CA HIS A 164 16.22 13.07 -0.88
C HIS A 164 17.64 12.50 -0.99
N PHE A 165 18.47 13.05 -1.87
CA PHE A 165 19.85 12.61 -2.07
C PHE A 165 20.71 12.77 -0.81
N THR A 166 20.46 13.82 -0.05
CA THR A 166 21.18 14.11 1.21
C THR A 166 20.57 13.42 2.44
N ASN A 167 19.59 12.55 2.29
CA ASN A 167 18.87 11.88 3.38
C ASN A 167 18.12 12.81 4.33
N LYS A 168 17.92 14.07 3.98
CA LYS A 168 17.18 15.02 4.79
C LYS A 168 15.68 14.70 4.87
N LYS A 169 15.11 14.27 3.73
CA LYS A 169 13.72 13.80 3.64
C LYS A 169 13.59 12.68 2.62
N ASN A 170 12.71 11.71 2.88
CA ASN A 170 12.38 10.68 1.91
C ASN A 170 11.38 11.23 0.89
N ARG A 171 11.84 11.56 -0.31
CA ARG A 171 11.05 12.11 -1.42
C ARG A 171 10.86 11.10 -2.57
N ARG A 172 11.11 9.81 -2.36
CA ARG A 172 11.08 8.81 -3.43
C ARG A 172 9.81 8.82 -4.26
N LEU A 173 8.64 8.93 -3.62
CA LEU A 173 7.36 8.94 -4.33
C LEU A 173 7.19 10.21 -5.17
N LEU A 174 7.64 11.35 -4.66
CA LEU A 174 7.67 12.60 -5.41
C LEU A 174 8.56 12.47 -6.65
N ILE A 175 9.79 12.00 -6.48
CA ILE A 175 10.75 11.80 -7.59
C ILE A 175 10.16 10.86 -8.64
N TRP A 176 9.59 9.73 -8.20
CA TRP A 176 8.89 8.80 -9.08
C TRP A 176 7.76 9.49 -9.87
N SER A 177 6.91 10.25 -9.21
CA SER A 177 5.80 10.95 -9.85
C SER A 177 6.30 11.99 -10.87
N LEU A 178 7.33 12.77 -10.52
CA LEU A 178 7.90 13.79 -11.39
C LEU A 178 8.51 13.18 -12.66
N ILE A 179 9.25 12.08 -12.53
CA ILE A 179 9.80 11.35 -13.67
C ILE A 179 8.68 10.85 -14.59
N ASN A 180 7.64 10.24 -14.01
CA ASN A 180 6.52 9.75 -14.83
C ASN A 180 5.77 10.88 -15.54
N ILE A 181 5.63 12.05 -14.92
CA ILE A 181 5.02 13.21 -15.56
C ILE A 181 5.88 13.68 -16.73
N GLU A 182 7.19 13.82 -16.52
CA GLU A 182 8.12 14.23 -17.58
C GLU A 182 8.12 13.27 -18.77
N GLU A 183 8.12 11.97 -18.52
CA GLU A 183 8.07 10.94 -19.57
C GLU A 183 6.73 10.91 -20.32
N TYR A 184 5.66 11.44 -19.72
CA TYR A 184 4.34 11.50 -20.31
C TYR A 184 4.13 12.76 -21.15
N LEU A 185 4.78 13.88 -20.82
CA LEU A 185 4.67 15.16 -21.53
C LEU A 185 5.41 15.14 -22.87
#